data_5b5d984cbc5d82e44de1adc012aca56b
#
_entry.id   5b5d984cbc5d82e44de1adc012aca56b
#
_cell.length_a   1.000
_cell.length_b   1.000
_cell.length_c   1.000
_cell.angle_alpha   90.00
_cell.angle_beta   90.00
_cell.angle_gamma   90.00
#
_symmetry.space_group_name_H-M   'P 1'
#
loop_
_entity.id
_entity.type
_entity.pdbx_description
1 polymer ?
#
loop_
_entity_poly.entity_id
_entity_poly.type
_entity_poly.pdbx_seq_one_letter_code
_entity_poly.pdbx_strand_id
1 'polypeptide(L)'
;MPLETPLFADHSRRWQNNRYVYPVISRRSHGLSVGVNLNPDGACNFDCAYCCVDRTIARPGREVDLEVMRLELAQVLDLAVSGALWQHAPFNTTPEHLRRLNDVAFSGDGEPTSFPAFGAACQVAVELLQWLDSPARIVVITNATLLHLERVQLAFASLGERSEVWAKLDAGTEELYRLIDRSDVPFTRILANLLDAARRRPLVIQTLFARCHGQAPDAAELAAYVGRLQHIRSGGGTIDRVQVYTTARGTTESWVTPLAAPEVDAIVADVRAAGFNADPFYGPT
;
A
#
# COMPACT_ATOMS: atom_id res chain seq x y z
N MET A 1 -17.99 7.69 -4.47
CA MET A 1 -17.84 9.14 -4.70
C MET A 1 -16.78 9.37 -5.75
N PRO A 2 -16.96 10.30 -6.71
CA PRO A 2 -15.88 10.65 -7.64
C PRO A 2 -14.63 11.07 -6.87
N LEU A 3 -13.46 11.02 -7.51
CA LEU A 3 -12.22 11.50 -6.90
C LEU A 3 -12.41 12.94 -6.44
N GLU A 4 -12.37 13.17 -5.13
CA GLU A 4 -12.63 14.49 -4.52
C GLU A 4 -11.56 15.53 -4.89
N THR A 5 -10.40 15.07 -5.39
CA THR A 5 -9.30 15.94 -5.80
C THR A 5 -8.44 15.28 -6.87
N PRO A 6 -7.95 16.03 -7.87
CA PRO A 6 -6.97 15.54 -8.84
C PRO A 6 -5.70 14.97 -8.20
N LEU A 7 -5.36 15.41 -6.99
CA LEU A 7 -4.21 14.92 -6.24
C LEU A 7 -4.28 13.42 -5.92
N PHE A 8 -5.47 12.81 -5.92
CA PHE A 8 -5.60 11.36 -5.76
C PHE A 8 -5.08 10.57 -6.98
N ALA A 9 -5.04 11.19 -8.15
CA ALA A 9 -4.48 10.60 -9.35
C ALA A 9 -2.99 10.94 -9.53
N ASP A 10 -2.50 12.04 -8.93
CA ASP A 10 -1.10 12.45 -8.96
C ASP A 10 -0.34 11.82 -7.79
N HIS A 11 0.45 10.83 -8.08
CA HIS A 11 1.39 10.21 -7.16
C HIS A 11 2.79 10.25 -7.76
N SER A 12 3.26 11.45 -8.04
CA SER A 12 4.61 11.65 -8.55
C SER A 12 5.57 11.23 -7.48
N ARG A 13 5.83 10.21 -6.97
CA ARG A 13 6.78 9.75 -5.92
C ARG A 13 8.08 10.57 -5.89
N ARG A 14 7.95 11.87 -6.08
CA ARG A 14 9.01 12.86 -6.13
C ARG A 14 8.60 14.07 -5.31
N TRP A 15 9.53 14.55 -4.53
CA TRP A 15 9.38 15.80 -3.81
C TRP A 15 10.69 16.57 -3.88
N GLN A 16 10.67 17.71 -4.58
CA GLN A 16 11.88 18.53 -4.77
C GLN A 16 13.08 17.66 -5.24
N ASN A 17 14.17 17.64 -4.46
CA ASN A 17 15.37 16.84 -4.73
C ASN A 17 15.45 15.55 -3.89
N ASN A 18 14.37 15.18 -3.19
CA ASN A 18 14.34 13.99 -2.36
C ASN A 18 14.50 12.71 -3.22
N ARG A 19 15.26 11.78 -2.69
CA ARG A 19 15.56 10.49 -3.32
C ARG A 19 14.60 9.40 -2.85
N TYR A 20 14.14 9.48 -1.60
CA TYR A 20 13.41 8.43 -0.91
C TYR A 20 12.05 8.87 -0.37
N VAL A 21 11.88 10.14 0.01
CA VAL A 21 10.71 10.58 0.75
C VAL A 21 9.87 11.57 -0.07
N TYR A 22 8.57 11.33 -0.11
CA TYR A 22 7.63 12.12 -0.91
C TYR A 22 6.25 12.22 -0.22
N PRO A 23 5.62 13.39 -0.22
CA PRO A 23 4.25 13.56 0.26
C PRO A 23 3.23 13.16 -0.80
N VAL A 24 2.10 12.59 -0.39
CA VAL A 24 0.94 12.30 -1.26
C VAL A 24 -0.36 12.52 -0.50
N ILE A 25 -1.41 12.97 -1.19
CA ILE A 25 -2.77 12.92 -0.65
C ILE A 25 -3.36 11.55 -0.95
N SER A 26 -3.56 10.76 0.10
CA SER A 26 -3.95 9.36 -0.01
C SER A 26 -5.46 9.18 0.15
N ARG A 27 -6.09 8.55 -0.85
CA ARG A 27 -7.51 8.14 -0.78
C ARG A 27 -7.76 7.19 0.39
N ARG A 28 -6.82 6.26 0.62
CA ARG A 28 -6.98 5.19 1.61
C ARG A 28 -6.70 5.63 3.03
N SER A 29 -5.83 6.62 3.21
CA SER A 29 -5.58 7.19 4.53
C SER A 29 -6.44 8.42 4.83
N HIS A 30 -7.17 8.96 3.84
CA HIS A 30 -8.00 10.16 3.96
C HIS A 30 -7.23 11.39 4.45
N GLY A 31 -6.08 11.66 3.85
CA GLY A 31 -5.23 12.80 4.19
C GLY A 31 -3.83 12.66 3.62
N LEU A 32 -2.90 13.40 4.21
CA LEU A 32 -1.50 13.35 3.85
C LEU A 32 -0.87 12.03 4.34
N SER A 33 -0.27 11.32 3.41
CA SER A 33 0.61 10.18 3.65
C SER A 33 2.02 10.56 3.19
N VAL A 34 3.02 10.38 4.04
CA VAL A 34 4.42 10.59 3.66
C VAL A 34 5.02 9.26 3.27
N GLY A 35 5.21 9.07 1.96
CA GLY A 35 5.77 7.84 1.41
C GLY A 35 7.28 7.75 1.61
N VAL A 36 7.77 6.57 1.97
CA VAL A 36 9.19 6.22 2.05
C VAL A 36 9.47 5.09 1.06
N ASN A 37 10.21 5.39 0.01
CA ASN A 37 10.60 4.46 -1.04
C ASN A 37 11.94 3.79 -0.71
N LEU A 38 11.91 2.53 -0.33
CA LEU A 38 13.11 1.72 -0.05
C LEU A 38 13.61 0.92 -1.26
N ASN A 39 13.00 1.13 -2.44
CA ASN A 39 13.36 0.48 -3.69
C ASN A 39 13.57 1.54 -4.80
N PRO A 40 14.57 2.44 -4.67
CA PRO A 40 14.78 3.52 -5.64
C PRO A 40 15.16 2.99 -7.02
N ASP A 41 15.69 1.78 -7.11
CA ASP A 41 15.97 1.07 -8.36
C ASP A 41 14.71 0.54 -9.07
N GLY A 42 13.53 0.59 -8.43
CA GLY A 42 12.28 0.06 -8.94
C GLY A 42 12.19 -1.47 -8.92
N ALA A 43 13.16 -2.16 -8.31
CA ALA A 43 13.14 -3.62 -8.23
C ALA A 43 12.02 -4.10 -7.30
N CYS A 44 11.24 -5.06 -7.78
CA CYS A 44 10.19 -5.73 -7.04
C CYS A 44 10.21 -7.23 -7.38
N ASN A 45 9.79 -8.07 -6.46
CA ASN A 45 9.60 -9.51 -6.68
C ASN A 45 8.18 -9.86 -7.16
N PHE A 46 7.35 -8.83 -7.44
CA PHE A 46 6.12 -8.88 -8.22
C PHE A 46 6.32 -8.07 -9.51
N ASP A 47 5.63 -8.47 -10.57
CA ASP A 47 5.49 -7.71 -11.81
C ASP A 47 4.02 -7.47 -12.12
N CYS A 48 3.32 -6.84 -11.16
CA CYS A 48 1.87 -6.69 -11.24
C CYS A 48 1.43 -5.99 -12.53
N ALA A 49 0.47 -6.57 -13.24
CA ALA A 49 -0.08 -6.02 -14.47
C ALA A 49 -0.73 -4.63 -14.29
N TYR A 50 -1.15 -4.31 -13.07
CA TYR A 50 -1.71 -3.01 -12.69
C TYR A 50 -0.68 -2.04 -12.10
N CYS A 51 0.60 -2.39 -12.11
CA CYS A 51 1.64 -1.55 -11.54
C CYS A 51 1.70 -0.19 -12.25
N CYS A 52 1.88 0.89 -11.49
CA CYS A 52 2.05 2.23 -12.03
C CYS A 52 3.53 2.66 -12.06
N VAL A 53 4.45 1.73 -11.79
CA VAL A 53 5.89 1.98 -11.79
C VAL A 53 6.44 1.69 -13.17
N ASP A 54 6.91 2.73 -13.85
CA ASP A 54 7.63 2.56 -15.10
C ASP A 54 9.04 2.01 -14.82
N ARG A 55 9.26 0.76 -15.18
CA ARG A 55 10.56 0.07 -15.03
C ARG A 55 11.46 0.20 -16.25
N THR A 56 11.03 0.89 -17.30
CA THR A 56 11.84 1.16 -18.48
C THR A 56 12.79 2.34 -18.30
N ILE A 57 12.53 3.18 -17.30
CA ILE A 57 13.32 4.38 -16.99
C ILE A 57 14.58 3.96 -16.20
N ALA A 58 15.75 4.45 -16.61
CA ALA A 58 16.97 4.29 -15.84
C ALA A 58 16.82 4.91 -14.44
N ARG A 59 17.20 4.17 -13.40
CA ARG A 59 17.01 4.54 -12.01
C ARG A 59 18.34 4.56 -11.25
N PRO A 60 18.42 5.28 -10.11
CA PRO A 60 19.57 5.19 -9.23
C PRO A 60 19.76 3.76 -8.72
N GLY A 61 20.93 3.46 -8.20
CA GLY A 61 21.23 2.14 -7.67
C GLY A 61 20.32 1.74 -6.49
N ARG A 62 20.42 0.48 -6.11
CA ARG A 62 19.59 -0.16 -5.08
C ARG A 62 19.86 0.34 -3.66
N GLU A 63 20.99 0.97 -3.42
CA GLU A 63 21.39 1.39 -2.08
C GLU A 63 20.52 2.54 -1.57
N VAL A 64 20.02 2.39 -0.36
CA VAL A 64 19.32 3.44 0.40
C VAL A 64 20.24 3.90 1.51
N ASP A 65 20.61 5.18 1.47
CA ASP A 65 21.32 5.86 2.53
C ASP A 65 20.32 6.27 3.62
N LEU A 66 20.40 5.62 4.77
CA LEU A 66 19.46 5.86 5.88
C LEU A 66 19.59 7.26 6.49
N GLU A 67 20.77 7.88 6.45
CA GLU A 67 20.94 9.25 6.95
C GLU A 67 20.27 10.25 6.00
N VAL A 68 20.44 10.09 4.70
CA VAL A 68 19.70 10.89 3.71
C VAL A 68 18.19 10.69 3.85
N MET A 69 17.72 9.44 3.99
CA MET A 69 16.31 9.13 4.21
C MET A 69 15.79 9.80 5.50
N ARG A 70 16.55 9.78 6.59
CA ARG A 70 16.21 10.44 7.86
C ARG A 70 16.03 11.95 7.67
N LEU A 71 16.98 12.60 6.99
CA LEU A 71 16.93 14.04 6.74
C LEU A 71 15.74 14.42 5.87
N GLU A 72 15.50 13.68 4.81
CA GLU A 72 14.35 13.90 3.92
C GLU A 72 13.02 13.69 4.64
N LEU A 73 12.92 12.63 5.47
CA LEU A 73 11.72 12.34 6.24
C LEU A 73 11.46 13.44 7.29
N ALA A 74 12.49 13.85 8.01
CA ALA A 74 12.38 14.95 8.99
C ALA A 74 11.91 16.24 8.32
N GLN A 75 12.47 16.61 7.16
CA GLN A 75 12.06 17.78 6.39
C GLN A 75 10.60 17.74 5.98
N VAL A 76 10.14 16.61 5.38
CA VAL A 76 8.75 16.51 4.92
C VAL A 76 7.76 16.50 6.08
N LEU A 77 8.10 15.84 7.18
CA LEU A 77 7.29 15.85 8.40
C LEU A 77 7.19 17.23 9.02
N ASP A 78 8.29 17.99 9.08
CA ASP A 78 8.28 19.38 9.57
C ASP A 78 7.38 20.27 8.71
N LEU A 79 7.49 20.19 7.38
CA LEU A 79 6.61 20.90 6.46
C LEU A 79 5.13 20.53 6.66
N ALA A 80 4.83 19.27 6.94
CA ALA A 80 3.47 18.78 7.16
C ALA A 80 2.90 19.30 8.49
N VAL A 81 3.67 19.20 9.58
CA VAL A 81 3.25 19.58 10.93
C VAL A 81 3.15 21.09 11.06
N SER A 82 4.10 21.86 10.52
CA SER A 82 4.05 23.34 10.51
C SER A 82 2.96 23.91 9.60
N GLY A 83 2.40 23.08 8.70
CA GLY A 83 1.44 23.53 7.69
C GLY A 83 2.08 24.24 6.49
N ALA A 84 3.38 24.37 6.43
CA ALA A 84 4.09 25.00 5.33
C ALA A 84 3.92 24.21 4.01
N LEU A 85 3.73 22.88 4.07
CA LEU A 85 3.46 22.05 2.90
C LEU A 85 2.27 22.56 2.08
N TRP A 86 1.24 23.09 2.73
CA TRP A 86 0.01 23.56 2.07
C TRP A 86 0.19 24.87 1.30
N GLN A 87 1.38 25.47 1.33
CA GLN A 87 1.73 26.63 0.52
C GLN A 87 2.45 26.25 -0.78
N HIS A 88 2.87 24.98 -0.90
CA HIS A 88 3.58 24.47 -2.08
C HIS A 88 2.63 23.76 -3.06
N ALA A 89 2.80 24.04 -4.36
CA ALA A 89 2.12 23.26 -5.39
C ALA A 89 2.67 21.81 -5.42
N PRO A 90 1.83 20.83 -5.69
CA PRO A 90 0.39 20.90 -5.93
C PRO A 90 -0.47 20.88 -4.64
N PHE A 91 0.14 20.79 -3.44
CA PHE A 91 -0.54 20.59 -2.15
C PHE A 91 -1.36 21.81 -1.70
N ASN A 92 -1.09 22.99 -2.24
CA ASN A 92 -1.86 24.22 -1.99
C ASN A 92 -3.33 24.11 -2.46
N THR A 93 -3.64 23.17 -3.35
CA THR A 93 -5.00 22.88 -3.82
C THR A 93 -5.73 21.82 -2.98
N THR A 94 -5.07 21.25 -1.96
CA THR A 94 -5.67 20.22 -1.11
C THR A 94 -6.87 20.77 -0.34
N PRO A 95 -8.03 20.10 -0.38
CA PRO A 95 -9.18 20.46 0.46
C PRO A 95 -8.81 20.44 1.95
N GLU A 96 -9.34 21.37 2.73
CA GLU A 96 -8.95 21.57 4.14
C GLU A 96 -9.12 20.30 4.99
N HIS A 97 -10.20 19.55 4.80
CA HIS A 97 -10.47 18.31 5.54
C HIS A 97 -9.45 17.18 5.28
N LEU A 98 -8.65 17.29 4.21
CA LEU A 98 -7.56 16.37 3.89
C LEU A 98 -6.17 16.89 4.33
N ARG A 99 -6.08 18.13 4.85
CA ARG A 99 -4.83 18.75 5.30
C ARG A 99 -4.39 18.24 6.67
N ARG A 100 -4.22 16.94 6.79
CA ARG A 100 -3.79 16.29 8.03
C ARG A 100 -2.79 15.20 7.72
N LEU A 101 -1.67 15.18 8.46
CA LEU A 101 -0.72 14.07 8.42
C LEU A 101 -1.35 12.84 9.09
N ASN A 102 -1.59 11.81 8.31
CA ASN A 102 -2.24 10.59 8.77
C ASN A 102 -1.24 9.44 8.97
N ASP A 103 -0.26 9.33 8.10
CA ASP A 103 0.73 8.27 8.20
C ASP A 103 2.06 8.59 7.53
N VAL A 104 3.09 7.81 7.95
CA VAL A 104 4.32 7.57 7.22
C VAL A 104 4.20 6.17 6.61
N ALA A 105 4.22 6.06 5.28
CA ALA A 105 3.99 4.82 4.58
C ALA A 105 5.27 4.28 3.93
N PHE A 106 5.76 3.15 4.38
CA PHE A 106 6.76 2.39 3.63
C PHE A 106 6.10 1.78 2.40
N SER A 107 6.24 2.48 1.29
CA SER A 107 5.66 2.14 0.00
C SER A 107 6.47 2.83 -1.09
N GLY A 108 6.36 2.38 -2.33
CA GLY A 108 7.13 3.04 -3.38
C GLY A 108 7.18 2.22 -4.66
N ASP A 109 8.38 2.11 -5.20
CA ASP A 109 8.61 1.52 -6.50
C ASP A 109 8.82 -0.01 -6.47
N GLY A 110 8.87 -0.61 -5.27
CA GLY A 110 9.04 -2.05 -5.08
C GLY A 110 8.47 -2.56 -3.77
N GLU A 111 8.97 -3.71 -3.32
CA GLU A 111 8.58 -4.35 -2.05
C GLU A 111 9.48 -3.84 -0.91
N PRO A 112 8.96 -3.04 0.05
CA PRO A 112 9.78 -2.42 1.09
C PRO A 112 10.46 -3.44 2.00
N THR A 113 9.82 -4.58 2.27
CA THR A 113 10.40 -5.63 3.12
C THR A 113 11.58 -6.36 2.47
N SER A 114 11.84 -6.13 1.18
CA SER A 114 13.03 -6.65 0.48
C SER A 114 14.32 -5.89 0.86
N PHE A 115 14.20 -4.66 1.34
CA PHE A 115 15.36 -3.88 1.77
C PHE A 115 16.04 -4.52 2.99
N PRO A 116 17.35 -4.82 2.94
CA PRO A 116 18.02 -5.53 4.04
C PRO A 116 17.94 -4.83 5.39
N ALA A 117 18.05 -3.49 5.39
CA ALA A 117 17.96 -2.66 6.59
C ALA A 117 16.55 -2.11 6.85
N PHE A 118 15.49 -2.82 6.41
CA PHE A 118 14.09 -2.43 6.59
C PHE A 118 13.75 -2.08 8.04
N GLY A 119 14.23 -2.88 9.01
CA GLY A 119 14.00 -2.62 10.44
C GLY A 119 14.62 -1.29 10.90
N ALA A 120 15.82 -0.95 10.43
CA ALA A 120 16.47 0.32 10.75
C ALA A 120 15.71 1.50 10.12
N ALA A 121 15.22 1.36 8.89
CA ALA A 121 14.37 2.38 8.26
C ALA A 121 13.06 2.59 9.05
N CYS A 122 12.42 1.53 9.52
CA CYS A 122 11.25 1.60 10.39
C CYS A 122 11.56 2.35 11.70
N GLN A 123 12.70 2.06 12.33
CA GLN A 123 13.11 2.72 13.56
C GLN A 123 13.29 4.23 13.38
N VAL A 124 13.87 4.67 12.26
CA VAL A 124 13.97 6.11 11.92
C VAL A 124 12.61 6.77 11.91
N ALA A 125 11.60 6.14 11.29
CA ALA A 125 10.25 6.71 11.25
C ALA A 125 9.60 6.76 12.64
N VAL A 126 9.78 5.72 13.46
CA VAL A 126 9.30 5.69 14.86
C VAL A 126 9.89 6.85 15.67
N GLU A 127 11.21 7.01 15.62
CA GLU A 127 11.92 8.07 16.35
C GLU A 127 11.46 9.48 15.96
N LEU A 128 11.32 9.74 14.64
CA LEU A 128 10.89 11.05 14.15
C LEU A 128 9.45 11.37 14.54
N LEU A 129 8.53 10.40 14.46
CA LEU A 129 7.14 10.60 14.87
C LEU A 129 7.03 10.81 16.38
N GLN A 130 7.85 10.10 17.18
CA GLN A 130 7.92 10.31 18.63
C GLN A 130 8.49 11.68 18.97
N TRP A 131 9.58 12.10 18.30
CA TRP A 131 10.19 13.43 18.53
C TRP A 131 9.23 14.58 18.20
N LEU A 132 8.37 14.41 17.20
CA LEU A 132 7.34 15.38 16.82
C LEU A 132 6.06 15.28 17.65
N ASP A 133 5.97 14.36 18.60
CA ASP A 133 4.73 14.00 19.30
C ASP A 133 3.53 13.84 18.34
N SER A 134 3.81 13.28 17.17
CA SER A 134 2.82 13.16 16.10
C SER A 134 1.88 11.97 16.33
N PRO A 135 0.55 12.15 16.18
CA PRO A 135 -0.41 11.05 16.25
C PRO A 135 -0.43 10.18 14.97
N ALA A 136 0.34 10.57 13.95
CA ALA A 136 0.41 9.83 12.69
C ALA A 136 0.89 8.39 12.92
N ARG A 137 0.35 7.47 12.13
CA ARG A 137 0.72 6.06 12.22
C ARG A 137 1.82 5.70 11.22
N ILE A 138 2.44 4.56 11.43
CA ILE A 138 3.34 3.96 10.44
C ILE A 138 2.58 2.90 9.67
N VAL A 139 2.61 2.98 8.36
CA VAL A 139 1.98 2.01 7.46
C VAL A 139 3.05 1.29 6.65
N VAL A 140 2.98 -0.03 6.57
CA VAL A 140 3.82 -0.83 5.67
C VAL A 140 2.93 -1.47 4.62
N ILE A 141 3.11 -1.08 3.35
CA ILE A 141 2.39 -1.69 2.23
C ILE A 141 3.29 -2.76 1.62
N THR A 142 2.87 -4.02 1.71
CA THR A 142 3.69 -5.17 1.30
C THR A 142 2.91 -6.15 0.43
N ASN A 143 3.60 -6.78 -0.51
CA ASN A 143 3.07 -7.88 -1.32
C ASN A 143 3.08 -9.25 -0.59
N ALA A 144 3.39 -9.25 0.69
CA ALA A 144 3.39 -10.40 1.60
C ALA A 144 4.41 -11.52 1.29
N THR A 145 5.30 -11.36 0.30
CA THR A 145 6.25 -12.41 -0.08
C THR A 145 7.26 -12.74 1.01
N LEU A 146 7.66 -11.75 1.80
CA LEU A 146 8.78 -11.85 2.73
C LEU A 146 8.37 -11.80 4.22
N LEU A 147 7.05 -11.88 4.52
CA LEU A 147 6.54 -11.79 5.90
C LEU A 147 7.03 -12.92 6.81
N HIS A 148 7.47 -14.04 6.24
CA HIS A 148 8.05 -15.16 6.99
C HIS A 148 9.49 -14.93 7.46
N LEU A 149 10.17 -13.90 6.93
CA LEU A 149 11.56 -13.65 7.33
C LEU A 149 11.62 -13.05 8.73
N GLU A 150 12.47 -13.63 9.59
CA GLU A 150 12.65 -13.19 10.97
C GLU A 150 12.96 -11.69 11.09
N ARG A 151 13.84 -11.16 10.22
CA ARG A 151 14.17 -9.72 10.21
C ARG A 151 12.95 -8.82 9.94
N VAL A 152 11.98 -9.30 9.14
CA VAL A 152 10.74 -8.58 8.84
C VAL A 152 9.78 -8.67 10.04
N GLN A 153 9.68 -9.84 10.65
CA GLN A 153 8.85 -10.04 11.85
C GLN A 153 9.36 -9.19 13.01
N LEU A 154 10.68 -9.13 13.24
CA LEU A 154 11.30 -8.28 14.25
C LEU A 154 11.05 -6.79 13.97
N ALA A 155 11.17 -6.37 12.71
CA ALA A 155 10.84 -5.00 12.32
C ALA A 155 9.38 -4.65 12.64
N PHE A 156 8.44 -5.53 12.32
CA PHE A 156 7.02 -5.31 12.64
C PHE A 156 6.75 -5.28 14.15
N ALA A 157 7.42 -6.10 14.93
CA ALA A 157 7.29 -6.11 16.38
C ALA A 157 7.77 -4.76 17.00
N SER A 158 8.76 -4.13 16.38
CA SER A 158 9.31 -2.84 16.86
C SER A 158 8.46 -1.60 16.50
N LEU A 159 7.50 -1.72 15.56
CA LEU A 159 6.70 -0.58 15.11
C LEU A 159 5.69 -0.07 16.14
N GLY A 160 5.37 -0.83 17.18
CA GLY A 160 4.40 -0.47 18.19
C GLY A 160 2.93 -0.51 17.72
N GLU A 161 2.03 -0.09 18.59
CA GLU A 161 0.58 -0.21 18.37
C GLU A 161 0.05 0.76 17.30
N ARG A 162 0.68 1.94 17.16
CA ARG A 162 0.31 2.93 16.14
C ARG A 162 0.90 2.60 14.78
N SER A 163 0.78 1.34 14.37
CA SER A 163 1.24 0.89 13.06
C SER A 163 0.29 -0.11 12.43
N GLU A 164 0.21 -0.09 11.11
CA GLU A 164 -0.61 -1.00 10.32
C GLU A 164 0.25 -1.70 9.26
N VAL A 165 -0.01 -2.97 9.04
CA VAL A 165 0.53 -3.70 7.89
C VAL A 165 -0.58 -3.88 6.88
N TRP A 166 -0.42 -3.25 5.73
CA TRP A 166 -1.34 -3.33 4.59
C TRP A 166 -0.79 -4.38 3.62
N ALA A 167 -1.29 -5.59 3.78
CA ALA A 167 -0.79 -6.74 3.03
C ALA A 167 -1.67 -7.02 1.80
N LYS A 168 -1.04 -7.20 0.66
CA LYS A 168 -1.75 -7.44 -0.59
C LYS A 168 -2.24 -8.88 -0.70
N LEU A 169 -3.50 -9.00 -1.14
CA LEU A 169 -4.12 -10.24 -1.59
C LEU A 169 -5.05 -9.89 -2.76
N ASP A 170 -4.54 -9.94 -3.98
CA ASP A 170 -5.22 -9.41 -5.17
C ASP A 170 -5.98 -10.50 -5.95
N ALA A 171 -5.95 -11.75 -5.48
CA ALA A 171 -6.61 -12.88 -6.12
C ALA A 171 -7.15 -13.89 -5.12
N GLY A 172 -8.23 -14.56 -5.47
CA GLY A 172 -8.75 -15.75 -4.78
C GLY A 172 -8.19 -17.04 -5.35
N THR A 173 -7.92 -17.06 -6.66
CA THR A 173 -7.41 -18.24 -7.40
C THR A 173 -5.94 -18.04 -7.80
N GLU A 174 -5.25 -19.17 -8.01
CA GLU A 174 -3.87 -19.14 -8.49
C GLU A 174 -3.79 -18.64 -9.94
N GLU A 175 -4.84 -18.89 -10.72
CA GLU A 175 -4.92 -18.43 -12.11
C GLU A 175 -4.90 -16.90 -12.18
N LEU A 176 -5.76 -16.22 -11.41
CA LEU A 176 -5.79 -14.77 -11.38
C LEU A 176 -4.50 -14.21 -10.76
N TYR A 177 -3.95 -14.81 -9.70
CA TYR A 177 -2.68 -14.42 -9.11
C TYR A 177 -1.55 -14.40 -10.15
N ARG A 178 -1.43 -15.45 -10.96
CA ARG A 178 -0.43 -15.52 -12.03
C ARG A 178 -0.66 -14.48 -13.12
N LEU A 179 -1.90 -14.16 -13.43
CA LEU A 179 -2.25 -13.17 -14.44
C LEU A 179 -1.92 -11.75 -13.98
N ILE A 180 -2.25 -11.38 -12.74
CA ILE A 180 -2.19 -9.99 -12.30
C ILE A 180 -0.96 -9.67 -11.45
N ASP A 181 -0.49 -10.57 -10.60
CA ASP A 181 0.68 -10.33 -9.72
C ASP A 181 2.00 -10.75 -10.34
N ARG A 182 1.98 -11.72 -11.28
CA ARG A 182 3.12 -12.16 -12.10
C ARG A 182 4.38 -12.42 -11.28
N SER A 183 4.25 -13.22 -10.22
CA SER A 183 5.34 -13.53 -9.31
C SER A 183 5.77 -14.99 -9.43
N ASP A 184 7.08 -15.22 -9.29
CA ASP A 184 7.64 -16.57 -9.16
C ASP A 184 7.42 -17.17 -7.76
N VAL A 185 6.97 -16.35 -6.79
CA VAL A 185 6.63 -16.83 -5.45
C VAL A 185 5.30 -17.58 -5.51
N PRO A 186 5.24 -18.86 -5.10
CA PRO A 186 3.99 -19.62 -5.13
C PRO A 186 2.87 -18.94 -4.36
N PHE A 187 1.65 -18.91 -4.91
CA PHE A 187 0.49 -18.31 -4.25
C PHE A 187 0.22 -18.93 -2.87
N THR A 188 0.44 -20.23 -2.72
CA THR A 188 0.36 -20.91 -1.42
C THR A 188 1.32 -20.35 -0.37
N ARG A 189 2.49 -19.85 -0.79
CA ARG A 189 3.44 -19.18 0.11
C ARG A 189 2.90 -17.83 0.58
N ILE A 190 2.30 -17.06 -0.32
CA ILE A 190 1.66 -15.79 0.02
C ILE A 190 0.55 -16.02 1.05
N LEU A 191 -0.32 -17.00 0.82
CA LEU A 191 -1.42 -17.33 1.74
C LEU A 191 -0.91 -17.79 3.12
N ALA A 192 0.14 -18.60 3.15
CA ALA A 192 0.76 -19.02 4.40
C ALA A 192 1.40 -17.83 5.16
N ASN A 193 2.09 -16.95 4.45
CA ASN A 193 2.68 -15.74 5.02
C ASN A 193 1.62 -14.80 5.60
N LEU A 194 0.50 -14.60 4.89
CA LEU A 194 -0.61 -13.78 5.38
C LEU A 194 -1.23 -14.36 6.64
N LEU A 195 -1.48 -15.68 6.68
CA LEU A 195 -2.01 -16.34 7.86
C LEU A 195 -1.05 -16.22 9.06
N ASP A 196 0.24 -16.50 8.87
CA ASP A 196 1.22 -16.40 9.95
C ASP A 196 1.36 -14.98 10.48
N ALA A 197 1.43 -13.98 9.59
CA ALA A 197 1.46 -12.57 9.97
C ALA A 197 0.17 -12.13 10.69
N ALA A 198 -1.00 -12.57 10.21
CA ALA A 198 -2.30 -12.24 10.80
C ALA A 198 -2.50 -12.85 12.21
N ARG A 199 -1.82 -13.94 12.53
CA ARG A 199 -1.78 -14.51 13.88
C ARG A 199 -0.95 -13.69 14.86
N ARG A 200 0.04 -12.97 14.37
CA ARG A 200 0.97 -12.16 15.18
C ARG A 200 0.45 -10.75 15.42
N ARG A 201 -0.27 -10.20 14.46
CA ARG A 201 -0.84 -8.84 14.51
C ARG A 201 -2.02 -8.72 13.54
N PRO A 202 -3.01 -7.85 13.83
CA PRO A 202 -4.06 -7.54 12.86
C PRO A 202 -3.49 -7.02 11.55
N LEU A 203 -4.00 -7.52 10.42
CA LEU A 203 -3.64 -7.05 9.08
C LEU A 203 -4.78 -6.23 8.47
N VAL A 204 -4.41 -5.24 7.70
CA VAL A 204 -5.29 -4.64 6.69
C VAL A 204 -5.01 -5.36 5.38
N ILE A 205 -6.02 -6.03 4.83
CA ILE A 205 -5.89 -6.66 3.52
C ILE A 205 -6.19 -5.62 2.45
N GLN A 206 -5.23 -5.39 1.56
CA GLN A 206 -5.41 -4.55 0.38
C GLN A 206 -5.66 -5.41 -0.83
N THR A 207 -6.77 -5.20 -1.52
CA THR A 207 -7.11 -5.96 -2.71
C THR A 207 -7.44 -5.05 -3.88
N LEU A 208 -6.67 -5.18 -4.95
CA LEU A 208 -6.99 -4.55 -6.21
C LEU A 208 -7.86 -5.48 -7.05
N PHE A 209 -9.03 -5.00 -7.42
CA PHE A 209 -9.85 -5.63 -8.45
C PHE A 209 -9.93 -4.72 -9.68
N ALA A 210 -9.76 -5.32 -10.84
CA ALA A 210 -9.76 -4.62 -12.13
C ALA A 210 -10.41 -5.47 -13.21
N ARG A 211 -10.77 -4.85 -14.32
CA ARG A 211 -11.09 -5.60 -15.53
C ARG A 211 -9.80 -6.05 -16.20
N CYS A 212 -9.70 -7.33 -16.50
CA CYS A 212 -8.63 -7.90 -17.29
C CYS A 212 -9.20 -8.25 -18.68
N HIS A 213 -8.63 -7.68 -19.73
CA HIS A 213 -9.16 -7.85 -21.11
C HIS A 213 -10.67 -7.56 -21.23
N GLY A 214 -11.13 -6.50 -20.54
CA GLY A 214 -12.54 -6.08 -20.52
C GLY A 214 -13.47 -6.88 -19.60
N GLN A 215 -12.96 -7.93 -18.92
CA GLN A 215 -13.75 -8.81 -18.03
C GLN A 215 -13.51 -8.47 -16.56
N ALA A 216 -14.58 -8.24 -15.81
CA ALA A 216 -14.52 -8.15 -14.35
C ALA A 216 -14.27 -9.55 -13.74
N PRO A 217 -13.77 -9.62 -12.49
CA PRO A 217 -13.70 -10.89 -11.76
C PRO A 217 -15.06 -11.57 -11.71
N ASP A 218 -15.10 -12.85 -11.99
CA ASP A 218 -16.33 -13.63 -11.98
C ASP A 218 -16.73 -14.07 -10.55
N ALA A 219 -17.92 -14.64 -10.42
CA ALA A 219 -18.44 -15.08 -9.12
C ALA A 219 -17.58 -16.20 -8.50
N ALA A 220 -16.91 -17.03 -9.30
CA ALA A 220 -16.05 -18.10 -8.77
C ALA A 220 -14.77 -17.51 -8.16
N GLU A 221 -14.15 -16.53 -8.83
CA GLU A 221 -13.00 -15.79 -8.30
C GLU A 221 -13.36 -15.06 -7.01
N LEU A 222 -14.48 -14.34 -6.98
CA LEU A 222 -14.93 -13.60 -5.78
C LEU A 222 -15.22 -14.54 -4.61
N ALA A 223 -15.87 -15.69 -4.87
CA ALA A 223 -16.11 -16.71 -3.83
C ALA A 223 -14.78 -17.31 -3.33
N ALA A 224 -13.82 -17.59 -4.22
CA ALA A 224 -12.50 -18.05 -3.84
C ALA A 224 -11.76 -17.00 -2.99
N TYR A 225 -11.81 -15.72 -3.39
CA TYR A 225 -11.21 -14.62 -2.63
C TYR A 225 -11.78 -14.53 -1.20
N VAL A 226 -13.10 -14.50 -1.06
CA VAL A 226 -13.76 -14.53 0.25
C VAL A 226 -13.34 -15.75 1.06
N GLY A 227 -13.23 -16.91 0.41
CA GLY A 227 -12.71 -18.14 1.03
C GLY A 227 -11.28 -17.99 1.59
N ARG A 228 -10.40 -17.19 0.93
CA ARG A 228 -9.05 -16.90 1.47
C ARG A 228 -9.10 -16.06 2.74
N LEU A 229 -9.95 -15.04 2.77
CA LEU A 229 -10.16 -14.25 3.99
C LEU A 229 -10.70 -15.10 5.15
N GLN A 230 -11.69 -15.97 4.86
CA GLN A 230 -12.24 -16.91 5.85
C GLN A 230 -11.20 -17.91 6.33
N HIS A 231 -10.31 -18.39 5.45
CA HIS A 231 -9.21 -19.28 5.81
C HIS A 231 -8.23 -18.60 6.78
N ILE A 232 -7.87 -17.32 6.56
CA ILE A 232 -7.02 -16.56 7.48
C ILE A 232 -7.69 -16.48 8.86
N ARG A 233 -8.97 -16.11 8.92
CA ARG A 233 -9.72 -15.98 10.17
C ARG A 233 -9.89 -17.31 10.90
N SER A 234 -10.30 -18.36 10.21
CA SER A 234 -10.48 -19.71 10.79
C SER A 234 -9.16 -20.34 11.26
N GLY A 235 -8.05 -19.94 10.61
CA GLY A 235 -6.70 -20.32 11.02
C GLY A 235 -6.17 -19.56 12.24
N GLY A 236 -6.96 -18.69 12.87
CA GLY A 236 -6.60 -17.90 14.05
C GLY A 236 -5.94 -16.55 13.71
N GLY A 237 -5.94 -16.12 12.45
CA GLY A 237 -5.47 -14.81 12.05
C GLY A 237 -6.52 -13.70 12.24
N THR A 238 -6.07 -12.49 12.46
CA THR A 238 -6.92 -11.29 12.61
C THR A 238 -6.80 -10.39 11.39
N ILE A 239 -7.93 -10.10 10.75
CA ILE A 239 -8.07 -9.09 9.71
C ILE A 239 -8.84 -7.92 10.32
N ASP A 240 -8.19 -6.75 10.40
CA ASP A 240 -8.81 -5.53 10.91
C ASP A 240 -9.86 -5.01 9.91
N ARG A 241 -9.46 -4.87 8.67
CA ARG A 241 -10.34 -4.47 7.55
C ARG A 241 -9.79 -4.90 6.21
N VAL A 242 -10.65 -4.85 5.20
CA VAL A 242 -10.31 -5.10 3.80
C VAL A 242 -10.48 -3.81 3.02
N GLN A 243 -9.45 -3.36 2.35
CA GLN A 243 -9.50 -2.22 1.43
C GLN A 243 -9.68 -2.74 0.00
N VAL A 244 -10.90 -2.66 -0.51
CA VAL A 244 -11.24 -3.05 -1.88
C VAL A 244 -11.06 -1.83 -2.78
N TYR A 245 -10.12 -1.89 -3.71
CA TYR A 245 -9.85 -0.76 -4.60
C TYR A 245 -9.68 -1.20 -6.05
N THR A 246 -9.83 -0.25 -6.95
CA THR A 246 -9.55 -0.41 -8.37
C THR A 246 -8.51 0.59 -8.84
N THR A 247 -8.03 0.44 -10.08
CA THR A 247 -7.01 1.34 -10.64
C THR A 247 -7.53 2.78 -10.70
N ALA A 248 -6.67 3.73 -10.33
CA ALA A 248 -6.99 5.17 -10.36
C ALA A 248 -6.03 5.95 -11.26
N ARG A 249 -5.07 5.27 -11.85
CA ARG A 249 -3.99 5.82 -12.68
C ARG A 249 -3.70 4.85 -13.81
N GLY A 250 -2.96 5.33 -14.81
CA GLY A 250 -2.44 4.47 -15.86
C GLY A 250 -1.63 3.30 -15.29
N THR A 251 -1.85 2.14 -15.83
CA THR A 251 -1.18 0.88 -15.47
C THR A 251 -0.15 0.53 -16.53
N THR A 252 0.81 -0.33 -16.19
CA THR A 252 1.79 -0.83 -17.18
C THR A 252 1.12 -1.60 -18.32
N GLU A 253 0.00 -2.25 -18.03
CA GLU A 253 -0.74 -3.02 -19.04
C GLU A 253 -2.04 -2.32 -19.41
N SER A 254 -2.21 -2.01 -20.68
CA SER A 254 -3.39 -1.31 -21.20
C SER A 254 -4.68 -2.13 -21.12
N TRP A 255 -4.59 -3.46 -21.01
CA TRP A 255 -5.73 -4.37 -20.85
C TRP A 255 -6.25 -4.45 -19.40
N VAL A 256 -5.57 -3.81 -18.45
CA VAL A 256 -6.04 -3.65 -17.07
C VAL A 256 -6.75 -2.32 -16.94
N THR A 257 -8.05 -2.34 -16.70
CA THR A 257 -8.88 -1.15 -16.60
C THR A 257 -9.69 -1.13 -15.29
N PRO A 258 -10.10 0.06 -14.79
CA PRO A 258 -10.82 0.13 -13.53
C PRO A 258 -12.21 -0.54 -13.60
N LEU A 259 -12.66 -1.04 -12.45
CA LEU A 259 -14.06 -1.39 -12.23
C LEU A 259 -14.89 -0.11 -12.06
N ALA A 260 -16.15 -0.16 -12.45
CA ALA A 260 -17.12 0.87 -12.12
C ALA A 260 -17.45 0.86 -10.61
N ALA A 261 -17.87 2.01 -10.06
CA ALA A 261 -18.19 2.11 -8.64
C ALA A 261 -19.22 1.06 -8.15
N PRO A 262 -20.32 0.77 -8.88
CA PRO A 262 -21.25 -0.28 -8.44
C PRO A 262 -20.64 -1.69 -8.37
N GLU A 263 -19.63 -1.97 -9.20
CA GLU A 263 -18.94 -3.27 -9.18
C GLU A 263 -18.02 -3.39 -7.95
N VAL A 264 -17.33 -2.29 -7.59
CA VAL A 264 -16.55 -2.23 -6.36
C VAL A 264 -17.46 -2.37 -5.14
N ASP A 265 -18.64 -1.70 -5.14
CA ASP A 265 -19.63 -1.79 -4.06
C ASP A 265 -20.17 -3.21 -3.90
N ALA A 266 -20.43 -3.91 -4.99
CA ALA A 266 -20.87 -5.32 -4.97
C ALA A 266 -19.82 -6.22 -4.30
N ILE A 267 -18.56 -6.08 -4.65
CA ILE A 267 -17.45 -6.85 -4.03
C ILE A 267 -17.36 -6.53 -2.53
N VAL A 268 -17.45 -5.25 -2.17
CA VAL A 268 -17.46 -4.83 -0.75
C VAL A 268 -18.64 -5.45 0.00
N ALA A 269 -19.82 -5.51 -0.63
CA ALA A 269 -21.00 -6.13 -0.03
C ALA A 269 -20.78 -7.63 0.25
N ASP A 270 -20.15 -8.37 -0.70
CA ASP A 270 -19.85 -9.79 -0.53
C ASP A 270 -18.84 -10.01 0.61
N VAL A 271 -17.80 -9.18 0.71
CA VAL A 271 -16.81 -9.24 1.79
C VAL A 271 -17.47 -8.93 3.14
N ARG A 272 -18.37 -7.94 3.20
CA ARG A 272 -19.13 -7.60 4.42
C ARG A 272 -20.12 -8.69 4.81
N ALA A 273 -20.80 -9.31 3.84
CA ALA A 273 -21.68 -10.44 4.07
C ALA A 273 -20.95 -11.66 4.68
N ALA A 274 -19.65 -11.81 4.36
CA ALA A 274 -18.79 -12.83 4.97
C ALA A 274 -18.28 -12.44 6.37
N GLY A 275 -18.70 -11.29 6.92
CA GLY A 275 -18.41 -10.84 8.28
C GLY A 275 -17.08 -10.11 8.44
N PHE A 276 -16.55 -9.48 7.39
CA PHE A 276 -15.36 -8.63 7.46
C PHE A 276 -15.72 -7.15 7.30
N ASN A 277 -14.99 -6.28 7.97
CA ASN A 277 -15.03 -4.86 7.67
C ASN A 277 -14.40 -4.63 6.30
N ALA A 278 -15.04 -3.88 5.43
CA ALA A 278 -14.53 -3.59 4.10
C ALA A 278 -14.87 -2.18 3.66
N ASP A 279 -13.92 -1.50 3.01
CA ASP A 279 -14.06 -0.13 2.52
C ASP A 279 -13.79 -0.07 1.01
N PRO A 280 -14.66 0.62 0.23
CA PRO A 280 -14.46 0.81 -1.20
C PRO A 280 -13.54 2.00 -1.49
N PHE A 281 -12.68 1.86 -2.51
CA PHE A 281 -11.86 2.94 -3.05
C PHE A 281 -11.96 2.93 -4.57
N TYR A 282 -12.66 3.90 -5.11
CA TYR A 282 -13.04 3.95 -6.53
C TYR A 282 -11.93 4.48 -7.42
N GLY A 283 -11.99 4.13 -8.71
CA GLY A 283 -11.20 4.71 -9.77
C GLY A 283 -11.72 6.08 -10.24
N PRO A 284 -11.12 6.64 -11.30
CA PRO A 284 -11.66 7.81 -11.97
C PRO A 284 -13.03 7.47 -12.58
N THR A 285 -13.95 8.44 -12.53
CA THR A 285 -15.24 8.40 -13.23
C THR A 285 -15.11 8.99 -14.61
#